data_bbd3e5c52f7bcbf399cb171b03828fa9
#
_entry.id   bbd3e5c52f7bcbf399cb171b03828fa9
#
_cell.length_a   1.000
_cell.length_b   1.000
_cell.length_c   1.000
_cell.angle_alpha   90.00
_cell.angle_beta   90.00
_cell.angle_gamma   90.00
#
_symmetry.space_group_name_H-M   'P 1'
#
loop_
_entity.id
_entity.type
_entity.pdbx_description
1 polymer ?
#
loop_
_entity_poly.entity_id
_entity_poly.type
_entity_poly.pdbx_seq_one_letter_code
_entity_poly.pdbx_strand_id
1 'polypeptide(L)'
;MAAKKKYDRTKQKETLVKVLEYIKHYRAVLVFSLILAAVTVACTLYLPILTGDAINLILSPGQVDFNGIKPILYKGAAVIIIGAAAQWIMNICNNRITYAVVRDIRQEAFEKIERLPLKYIDSHPYGDIVSRIIADADQFSDGLLMGFTQLFSGVLTIAGTLIFMLTINIPMTAAVVVLTPISFFVAGFIAKKTFHLFKKQSETRGEQTTLIDEMINNQKVVKAFGQEEKVMDRFNEVNERLRDCSVKATFFSSITNPATRFVNSLVYAAVAVFGSFFSIGGGINVGQLYSFLNYANQYTKPFNSISSVVTELQNALACAGRLLDLIYEETEVPDADNAEVLQNVDGAVKLSHVNFSYDPKQKLIEDLNLSVKPGQRVAIVGPTGCGKTTLINLLMRFYDTNAGTIEVDGHNIRNVTRKSLRENYGMVLQETWLKSGTIRENLMMGRSDATEEEMIQAAKAAHAHSFIKRMPKGYDTDIGQDGGSLSQGQKQLLCITRVMLCLPPMLILDEATSSIDTRTEIKIQEAFSRMMQGRTSFIVAHRLSTIQEADVILVMKDGHIIEQGNHESLLAKNGFYAKLYNSQFAL
;
A
#
# COMPACT_ATOMS: atom_id res chain seq x y z
N MET A 1 -21.71 -18.32 -7.95
CA MET A 1 -20.39 -18.89 -7.63
C MET A 1 -19.53 -19.18 -8.86
N ALA A 2 -19.99 -19.88 -9.89
CA ALA A 2 -19.18 -20.21 -11.08
C ALA A 2 -18.71 -18.99 -11.88
N ALA A 3 -19.54 -17.97 -12.08
CA ALA A 3 -19.18 -16.74 -12.77
C ALA A 3 -18.10 -15.92 -12.03
N LYS A 4 -18.21 -15.79 -10.70
CA LYS A 4 -17.21 -15.11 -9.86
C LYS A 4 -15.86 -15.84 -9.89
N LYS A 5 -15.87 -17.18 -9.88
CA LYS A 5 -14.67 -18.02 -9.99
C LYS A 5 -14.01 -17.95 -11.39
N LYS A 6 -14.79 -17.72 -12.43
CA LYS A 6 -14.29 -17.53 -13.81
C LYS A 6 -13.69 -16.14 -13.98
N TYR A 7 -14.30 -15.11 -13.41
CA TYR A 7 -13.81 -13.74 -13.41
C TYR A 7 -12.47 -13.63 -12.65
N ASP A 8 -12.37 -14.21 -11.44
CA ASP A 8 -11.11 -14.26 -10.67
C ASP A 8 -9.97 -14.95 -11.43
N ARG A 9 -10.24 -16.03 -12.15
CA ARG A 9 -9.22 -16.72 -12.96
C ARG A 9 -8.74 -15.91 -14.16
N THR A 10 -9.62 -15.13 -14.79
CA THR A 10 -9.25 -14.28 -15.93
C THR A 10 -8.37 -13.13 -15.44
N LYS A 11 -8.74 -12.47 -14.36
CA LYS A 11 -7.96 -11.40 -13.74
C LYS A 11 -6.57 -11.89 -13.25
N GLN A 12 -6.50 -13.08 -12.66
CA GLN A 12 -5.20 -13.68 -12.27
C GLN A 12 -4.30 -13.95 -13.47
N LYS A 13 -4.85 -14.37 -14.62
CA LYS A 13 -4.06 -14.55 -15.85
C LYS A 13 -3.53 -13.22 -16.39
N GLU A 14 -4.36 -12.19 -16.42
CA GLU A 14 -3.93 -10.84 -16.83
C GLU A 14 -2.82 -10.30 -15.91
N THR A 15 -2.99 -10.44 -14.60
CA THR A 15 -1.97 -10.10 -13.61
C THR A 15 -0.66 -10.84 -13.87
N LEU A 16 -0.74 -12.15 -14.12
CA LEU A 16 0.45 -12.96 -14.40
C LEU A 16 1.18 -12.48 -15.66
N VAL A 17 0.44 -12.18 -16.73
CA VAL A 17 1.04 -11.66 -17.99
C VAL A 17 1.76 -10.35 -17.74
N LYS A 18 1.14 -9.41 -17.02
CA LYS A 18 1.76 -8.13 -16.67
C LYS A 18 3.01 -8.31 -15.80
N VAL A 19 2.96 -9.18 -14.79
CA VAL A 19 4.13 -9.51 -13.95
C VAL A 19 5.26 -10.10 -14.81
N LEU A 20 4.94 -10.96 -15.77
CA LEU A 20 5.94 -11.52 -16.69
C LEU A 20 6.58 -10.45 -17.59
N GLU A 21 5.88 -9.36 -17.92
CA GLU A 21 6.45 -8.23 -18.65
C GLU A 21 7.53 -7.51 -17.84
N TYR A 22 7.33 -7.30 -16.55
CA TYR A 22 8.39 -6.76 -15.66
C TYR A 22 9.59 -7.71 -15.57
N ILE A 23 9.33 -9.01 -15.42
CA ILE A 23 10.40 -10.04 -15.35
C ILE A 23 11.18 -10.11 -16.66
N LYS A 24 10.54 -9.85 -17.81
CA LYS A 24 11.15 -9.88 -19.15
C LYS A 24 12.38 -8.97 -19.27
N HIS A 25 12.41 -7.86 -18.54
CA HIS A 25 13.59 -6.97 -18.51
C HIS A 25 14.81 -7.66 -17.91
N TYR A 26 14.64 -8.66 -17.05
CA TYR A 26 15.68 -9.40 -16.34
C TYR A 26 15.93 -10.81 -16.94
N ARG A 27 15.44 -11.07 -18.17
CA ARG A 27 15.46 -12.40 -18.80
C ARG A 27 16.83 -13.08 -18.84
N ALA A 28 17.92 -12.33 -19.03
CA ALA A 28 19.27 -12.89 -19.07
C ALA A 28 19.67 -13.48 -17.71
N VAL A 29 19.38 -12.75 -16.61
CA VAL A 29 19.67 -13.21 -15.25
C VAL A 29 18.75 -14.38 -14.87
N LEU A 30 17.49 -14.37 -15.33
CA LEU A 30 16.56 -15.47 -15.13
C LEU A 30 17.02 -16.76 -15.81
N VAL A 31 17.42 -16.69 -17.09
CA VAL A 31 17.94 -17.85 -17.83
C VAL A 31 19.21 -18.38 -17.17
N PHE A 32 20.11 -17.50 -16.74
CA PHE A 32 21.31 -17.88 -16.01
C PHE A 32 20.99 -18.57 -14.68
N SER A 33 20.01 -18.06 -13.92
CA SER A 33 19.53 -18.70 -12.69
C SER A 33 18.94 -20.09 -12.95
N LEU A 34 18.18 -20.28 -14.04
CA LEU A 34 17.62 -21.59 -14.41
C LEU A 34 18.72 -22.59 -14.79
N ILE A 35 19.77 -22.15 -15.47
CA ILE A 35 20.95 -23.00 -15.77
C ILE A 35 21.64 -23.42 -14.46
N LEU A 36 21.83 -22.47 -13.54
CA LEU A 36 22.42 -22.77 -12.23
C LEU A 36 21.55 -23.72 -11.40
N ALA A 37 20.22 -23.59 -11.48
CA ALA A 37 19.30 -24.53 -10.85
C ALA A 37 19.46 -25.95 -11.42
N ALA A 38 19.56 -26.08 -12.74
CA ALA A 38 19.82 -27.37 -13.39
C ALA A 38 21.16 -27.98 -12.96
N VAL A 39 22.25 -27.17 -12.90
CA VAL A 39 23.55 -27.62 -12.40
C VAL A 39 23.47 -28.07 -10.94
N THR A 40 22.80 -27.30 -10.08
CA THR A 40 22.62 -27.63 -8.66
C THR A 40 21.88 -28.96 -8.50
N VAL A 41 20.77 -29.15 -9.24
CA VAL A 41 20.00 -30.40 -9.22
C VAL A 41 20.83 -31.56 -9.75
N ALA A 42 21.55 -31.39 -10.87
CA ALA A 42 22.42 -32.41 -11.42
C ALA A 42 23.53 -32.85 -10.42
N CYS A 43 24.20 -31.89 -9.77
CA CYS A 43 25.18 -32.18 -8.71
C CYS A 43 24.54 -32.95 -7.53
N THR A 44 23.34 -32.51 -7.08
CA THR A 44 22.64 -33.17 -5.98
C THR A 44 22.23 -34.59 -6.32
N LEU A 45 21.83 -34.86 -7.57
CA LEU A 45 21.41 -36.18 -8.03
C LEU A 45 22.60 -37.09 -8.39
N TYR A 46 23.74 -36.53 -8.69
CA TYR A 46 24.95 -37.33 -8.97
C TYR A 46 25.61 -37.87 -7.69
N LEU A 47 25.44 -37.21 -6.57
CA LEU A 47 26.03 -37.61 -5.28
C LEU A 47 25.61 -39.01 -4.79
N PRO A 48 24.30 -39.42 -4.85
CA PRO A 48 23.91 -40.78 -4.53
C PRO A 48 24.59 -41.87 -5.37
N ILE A 49 24.86 -41.60 -6.66
CA ILE A 49 25.61 -42.55 -7.53
C ILE A 49 27.03 -42.76 -7.00
N LEU A 50 27.74 -41.65 -6.75
CA LEU A 50 29.12 -41.73 -6.21
C LEU A 50 29.16 -42.47 -4.87
N THR A 51 28.15 -42.24 -4.02
CA THR A 51 28.03 -42.95 -2.73
C THR A 51 27.73 -44.44 -2.96
N GLY A 52 26.87 -44.78 -3.91
CA GLY A 52 26.57 -46.13 -4.31
C GLY A 52 27.81 -46.87 -4.85
N ASP A 53 28.59 -46.20 -5.69
CA ASP A 53 29.84 -46.76 -6.22
C ASP A 53 30.87 -47.01 -5.10
N ALA A 54 30.97 -46.10 -4.12
CA ALA A 54 31.79 -46.30 -2.95
C ALA A 54 31.36 -47.51 -2.09
N ILE A 55 30.04 -47.69 -1.95
CA ILE A 55 29.46 -48.84 -1.22
C ILE A 55 29.82 -50.18 -1.93
N ASN A 56 29.81 -50.18 -3.25
CA ASN A 56 30.17 -51.38 -4.02
C ASN A 56 31.67 -51.81 -3.87
N LEU A 57 32.52 -50.92 -3.38
CA LEU A 57 33.94 -51.17 -3.08
C LEU A 57 34.17 -51.74 -1.66
N ILE A 58 33.10 -51.86 -0.87
CA ILE A 58 33.08 -52.54 0.43
C ILE A 58 32.65 -54.01 0.19
N LEU A 59 33.63 -54.91 -0.01
CA LEU A 59 33.35 -56.26 -0.44
C LEU A 59 32.92 -57.20 0.73
N SER A 60 33.56 -57.06 1.89
CA SER A 60 33.24 -57.80 3.12
C SER A 60 33.90 -57.15 4.34
N PRO A 61 33.53 -57.57 5.58
CA PRO A 61 34.17 -57.04 6.78
C PRO A 61 35.71 -57.20 6.70
N GLY A 62 36.40 -56.06 6.82
CA GLY A 62 37.87 -55.99 6.70
C GLY A 62 38.44 -55.95 5.29
N GLN A 63 37.62 -56.10 4.25
CA GLN A 63 38.05 -56.02 2.83
C GLN A 63 37.45 -54.80 2.15
N VAL A 64 38.04 -53.63 2.39
CA VAL A 64 37.62 -52.34 1.81
C VAL A 64 38.71 -51.88 0.87
N ASP A 65 38.34 -51.60 -0.40
CA ASP A 65 39.28 -50.98 -1.37
C ASP A 65 39.39 -49.48 -1.17
N PHE A 66 40.25 -49.06 -0.23
CA PHE A 66 40.51 -47.66 0.05
C PHE A 66 41.14 -46.91 -1.15
N ASN A 67 41.87 -47.62 -2.04
CA ASN A 67 42.45 -46.98 -3.20
C ASN A 67 41.42 -46.64 -4.27
N GLY A 68 40.37 -47.47 -4.41
CA GLY A 68 39.24 -47.21 -5.27
C GLY A 68 38.30 -46.12 -4.68
N ILE A 69 38.17 -46.03 -3.35
CA ILE A 69 37.29 -45.05 -2.68
C ILE A 69 37.87 -43.62 -2.74
N LYS A 70 39.23 -43.44 -2.64
CA LYS A 70 39.85 -42.11 -2.66
C LYS A 70 39.45 -41.24 -3.87
N PRO A 71 39.51 -41.71 -5.13
CA PRO A 71 39.07 -40.88 -6.26
C PRO A 71 37.58 -40.53 -6.24
N ILE A 72 36.73 -41.42 -5.69
CA ILE A 72 35.30 -41.15 -5.52
C ILE A 72 35.07 -40.03 -4.51
N LEU A 73 35.81 -40.03 -3.40
CA LEU A 73 35.79 -38.97 -2.39
C LEU A 73 36.18 -37.61 -2.98
N TYR A 74 37.25 -37.53 -3.76
CA TYR A 74 37.67 -36.29 -4.43
C TYR A 74 36.62 -35.79 -5.44
N LYS A 75 36.06 -36.72 -6.26
CA LYS A 75 34.94 -36.38 -7.16
C LYS A 75 33.73 -35.89 -6.38
N GLY A 76 33.33 -36.54 -5.28
CA GLY A 76 32.24 -36.15 -4.43
C GLY A 76 32.44 -34.76 -3.80
N ALA A 77 33.64 -34.49 -3.28
CA ALA A 77 34.01 -33.17 -2.77
C ALA A 77 33.88 -32.06 -3.84
N ALA A 78 34.39 -32.33 -5.04
CA ALA A 78 34.31 -31.41 -6.18
C ALA A 78 32.84 -31.12 -6.56
N VAL A 79 32.00 -32.16 -6.65
CA VAL A 79 30.56 -32.04 -6.96
C VAL A 79 29.84 -31.23 -5.90
N ILE A 80 30.15 -31.44 -4.61
CA ILE A 80 29.53 -30.68 -3.50
C ILE A 80 29.93 -29.20 -3.62
N ILE A 81 31.20 -28.89 -3.86
CA ILE A 81 31.69 -27.51 -3.98
C ILE A 81 31.03 -26.81 -5.18
N ILE A 82 30.97 -27.47 -6.33
CA ILE A 82 30.33 -26.92 -7.54
C ILE A 82 28.85 -26.69 -7.31
N GLY A 83 28.14 -27.68 -6.71
CA GLY A 83 26.72 -27.55 -6.38
C GLY A 83 26.42 -26.42 -5.38
N ALA A 84 27.26 -26.30 -4.33
CA ALA A 84 27.12 -25.22 -3.35
C ALA A 84 27.40 -23.84 -3.96
N ALA A 85 28.41 -23.70 -4.80
CA ALA A 85 28.70 -22.46 -5.51
C ALA A 85 27.57 -22.09 -6.48
N ALA A 86 27.07 -23.06 -7.26
CA ALA A 86 25.95 -22.86 -8.17
C ALA A 86 24.67 -22.42 -7.41
N GLN A 87 24.35 -23.07 -6.30
CA GLN A 87 23.22 -22.73 -5.44
C GLN A 87 23.36 -21.32 -4.86
N TRP A 88 24.53 -20.94 -4.39
CA TRP A 88 24.81 -19.62 -3.83
C TRP A 88 24.62 -18.52 -4.88
N ILE A 89 25.22 -18.69 -6.07
CA ILE A 89 25.11 -17.74 -7.19
C ILE A 89 23.64 -17.65 -7.66
N MET A 90 22.95 -18.79 -7.75
CA MET A 90 21.52 -18.84 -8.11
C MET A 90 20.68 -18.01 -7.14
N ASN A 91 20.92 -18.14 -5.82
CA ASN A 91 20.20 -17.37 -4.82
C ASN A 91 20.46 -15.86 -4.96
N ILE A 92 21.70 -15.44 -5.25
CA ILE A 92 22.04 -14.04 -5.54
C ILE A 92 21.26 -13.54 -6.76
N CYS A 93 21.20 -14.32 -7.84
CA CYS A 93 20.46 -13.98 -9.06
C CYS A 93 18.96 -13.83 -8.77
N ASN A 94 18.37 -14.78 -8.05
CA ASN A 94 16.95 -14.77 -7.71
C ASN A 94 16.60 -13.57 -6.83
N ASN A 95 17.39 -13.27 -5.81
CA ASN A 95 17.22 -12.09 -4.97
C ASN A 95 17.31 -10.80 -5.81
N ARG A 96 18.32 -10.71 -6.69
CA ARG A 96 18.51 -9.54 -7.55
C ARG A 96 17.31 -9.30 -8.47
N ILE A 97 16.77 -10.35 -9.10
CA ILE A 97 15.59 -10.26 -9.96
C ILE A 97 14.39 -9.79 -9.13
N THR A 98 14.13 -10.48 -8.02
CA THR A 98 12.96 -10.23 -7.19
C THR A 98 12.93 -8.79 -6.68
N TYR A 99 14.02 -8.34 -6.04
CA TYR A 99 14.05 -6.98 -5.48
C TYR A 99 14.09 -5.89 -6.56
N ALA A 100 14.66 -6.16 -7.73
CA ALA A 100 14.64 -5.21 -8.84
C ALA A 100 13.21 -5.06 -9.41
N VAL A 101 12.50 -6.16 -9.66
CA VAL A 101 11.10 -6.14 -10.12
C VAL A 101 10.18 -5.44 -9.12
N VAL A 102 10.35 -5.74 -7.82
CA VAL A 102 9.53 -5.11 -6.77
C VAL A 102 9.83 -3.62 -6.64
N ARG A 103 11.10 -3.22 -6.74
CA ARG A 103 11.50 -1.81 -6.79
C ARG A 103 10.81 -1.08 -7.93
N ASP A 104 10.86 -1.65 -9.14
CA ASP A 104 10.31 -1.01 -10.34
C ASP A 104 8.78 -0.84 -10.22
N ILE A 105 8.07 -1.87 -9.75
CA ILE A 105 6.61 -1.81 -9.48
C ILE A 105 6.29 -0.78 -8.39
N ARG A 106 7.08 -0.73 -7.30
CA ARG A 106 6.88 0.24 -6.21
C ARG A 106 7.07 1.67 -6.68
N GLN A 107 8.10 1.90 -7.48
CA GLN A 107 8.38 3.21 -8.06
C GLN A 107 7.23 3.65 -8.96
N GLU A 108 6.78 2.79 -9.86
CA GLU A 108 5.67 3.08 -10.77
C GLU A 108 4.35 3.32 -10.02
N ALA A 109 4.08 2.53 -8.98
CA ALA A 109 2.92 2.72 -8.13
C ALA A 109 2.96 4.07 -7.40
N PHE A 110 4.13 4.48 -6.89
CA PHE A 110 4.29 5.77 -6.24
C PHE A 110 4.16 6.95 -7.22
N GLU A 111 4.82 6.87 -8.39
CA GLU A 111 4.67 7.86 -9.46
C GLU A 111 3.21 8.00 -9.93
N LYS A 112 2.48 6.88 -9.91
CA LYS A 112 1.06 6.88 -10.26
C LYS A 112 0.22 7.63 -9.24
N ILE A 113 0.48 7.48 -7.93
CA ILE A 113 -0.24 8.19 -6.87
C ILE A 113 -0.16 9.70 -7.06
N GLU A 114 1.02 10.22 -7.43
CA GLU A 114 1.21 11.65 -7.69
C GLU A 114 0.37 12.17 -8.87
N ARG A 115 -0.13 11.27 -9.73
CA ARG A 115 -0.92 11.60 -10.93
C ARG A 115 -2.38 11.16 -10.84
N LEU A 116 -2.79 10.58 -9.71
CA LEU A 116 -4.18 10.18 -9.53
C LEU A 116 -5.07 11.40 -9.25
N PRO A 117 -6.31 11.39 -9.76
CA PRO A 117 -7.27 12.41 -9.41
C PRO A 117 -7.60 12.34 -7.90
N LEU A 118 -7.84 13.49 -7.26
CA LEU A 118 -8.23 13.53 -5.84
C LEU A 118 -9.47 12.68 -5.54
N LYS A 119 -10.38 12.54 -6.52
CA LYS A 119 -11.54 11.65 -6.42
C LYS A 119 -11.16 10.21 -6.02
N TYR A 120 -10.05 9.70 -6.53
CA TYR A 120 -9.58 8.35 -6.17
C TYR A 120 -9.13 8.31 -4.71
N ILE A 121 -8.34 9.31 -4.29
CA ILE A 121 -7.80 9.40 -2.92
C ILE A 121 -8.93 9.57 -1.91
N ASP A 122 -9.90 10.46 -2.19
CA ASP A 122 -11.04 10.72 -1.32
C ASP A 122 -12.01 9.51 -1.21
N SER A 123 -12.05 8.65 -2.23
CA SER A 123 -12.90 7.45 -2.25
C SER A 123 -12.27 6.21 -1.62
N HIS A 124 -10.98 6.25 -1.29
CA HIS A 124 -10.24 5.11 -0.72
C HIS A 124 -9.60 5.49 0.62
N PRO A 125 -9.65 4.61 1.64
CA PRO A 125 -8.93 4.84 2.89
C PRO A 125 -7.41 4.96 2.65
N TYR A 126 -6.76 5.95 3.23
CA TYR A 126 -5.30 6.13 3.13
C TYR A 126 -4.53 4.87 3.51
N GLY A 127 -4.97 4.17 4.58
CA GLY A 127 -4.35 2.93 5.01
C GLY A 127 -4.38 1.82 3.95
N ASP A 128 -5.42 1.76 3.11
CA ASP A 128 -5.49 0.79 2.01
C ASP A 128 -4.45 1.11 0.93
N ILE A 129 -4.33 2.37 0.53
CA ILE A 129 -3.33 2.83 -0.46
C ILE A 129 -1.91 2.56 0.04
N VAL A 130 -1.60 2.92 1.28
CA VAL A 130 -0.28 2.67 1.90
C VAL A 130 0.00 1.17 2.01
N SER A 131 -1.00 0.38 2.43
CA SER A 131 -0.87 -1.08 2.53
C SER A 131 -0.56 -1.73 1.19
N ARG A 132 -1.13 -1.25 0.08
CA ARG A 132 -0.83 -1.75 -1.27
C ARG A 132 0.64 -1.55 -1.62
N ILE A 133 1.22 -0.36 -1.37
CA ILE A 133 2.61 -0.06 -1.73
C ILE A 133 3.62 -0.79 -0.84
N ILE A 134 3.30 -0.96 0.44
CA ILE A 134 4.22 -1.57 1.42
C ILE A 134 3.94 -3.07 1.54
N ALA A 135 2.81 -3.44 2.14
CA ALA A 135 2.54 -4.82 2.52
C ALA A 135 2.30 -5.74 1.32
N ASP A 136 1.52 -5.28 0.31
CA ASP A 136 1.27 -6.08 -0.89
C ASP A 136 2.54 -6.25 -1.74
N ALA A 137 3.39 -5.22 -1.82
CA ALA A 137 4.67 -5.32 -2.52
C ALA A 137 5.64 -6.28 -1.82
N ASP A 138 5.67 -6.31 -0.48
CA ASP A 138 6.50 -7.26 0.28
C ASP A 138 5.98 -8.70 0.11
N GLN A 139 4.67 -8.90 0.23
CA GLN A 139 4.06 -10.22 0.01
C GLN A 139 4.25 -10.74 -1.42
N PHE A 140 4.20 -9.84 -2.41
CA PHE A 140 4.54 -10.16 -3.80
C PHE A 140 6.00 -10.56 -3.95
N SER A 141 6.93 -9.84 -3.28
CA SER A 141 8.36 -10.16 -3.25
C SER A 141 8.61 -11.57 -2.71
N ASP A 142 8.01 -11.90 -1.56
CA ASP A 142 8.20 -13.20 -0.91
C ASP A 142 7.70 -14.35 -1.79
N GLY A 143 6.51 -14.19 -2.38
CA GLY A 143 5.97 -15.22 -3.26
C GLY A 143 6.74 -15.36 -4.58
N LEU A 144 7.25 -14.27 -5.14
CA LEU A 144 8.10 -14.31 -6.34
C LEU A 144 9.42 -15.03 -6.05
N LEU A 145 10.05 -14.72 -4.92
CA LEU A 145 11.29 -15.37 -4.47
C LEU A 145 11.09 -16.87 -4.23
N MET A 146 10.00 -17.25 -3.55
CA MET A 146 9.65 -18.66 -3.37
C MET A 146 9.38 -19.36 -4.68
N GLY A 147 8.69 -18.70 -5.63
CA GLY A 147 8.44 -19.23 -6.96
C GLY A 147 9.74 -19.56 -7.69
N PHE A 148 10.68 -18.63 -7.73
CA PHE A 148 11.97 -18.85 -8.40
C PHE A 148 12.84 -19.91 -7.72
N THR A 149 12.93 -19.87 -6.39
CA THR A 149 13.84 -20.77 -5.67
C THR A 149 13.31 -22.18 -5.49
N GLN A 150 12.01 -22.34 -5.18
CA GLN A 150 11.46 -23.63 -4.81
C GLN A 150 10.68 -24.31 -5.94
N LEU A 151 9.90 -23.56 -6.73
CA LEU A 151 9.10 -24.18 -7.79
C LEU A 151 10.00 -24.75 -8.91
N PHE A 152 10.94 -23.92 -9.43
CA PHE A 152 11.82 -24.38 -10.51
C PHE A 152 12.76 -25.49 -10.07
N SER A 153 13.41 -25.34 -8.91
CA SER A 153 14.28 -26.39 -8.37
C SER A 153 13.49 -27.66 -8.05
N GLY A 154 12.27 -27.52 -7.52
CA GLY A 154 11.41 -28.67 -7.21
C GLY A 154 10.98 -29.44 -8.45
N VAL A 155 10.56 -28.75 -9.50
CA VAL A 155 10.17 -29.38 -10.79
C VAL A 155 11.36 -30.08 -11.42
N LEU A 156 12.54 -29.42 -11.46
CA LEU A 156 13.77 -30.02 -11.99
C LEU A 156 14.21 -31.24 -11.16
N THR A 157 14.06 -31.17 -9.83
CA THR A 157 14.38 -32.32 -8.95
C THR A 157 13.46 -33.51 -9.22
N ILE A 158 12.15 -33.29 -9.36
CA ILE A 158 11.18 -34.35 -9.70
C ILE A 158 11.52 -34.98 -11.05
N ALA A 159 11.73 -34.17 -12.08
CA ALA A 159 12.06 -34.66 -13.41
C ALA A 159 13.41 -35.40 -13.43
N GLY A 160 14.43 -34.81 -12.81
CA GLY A 160 15.76 -35.41 -12.72
C GLY A 160 15.78 -36.72 -11.93
N THR A 161 15.17 -36.75 -10.74
CA THR A 161 15.08 -38.00 -9.96
C THR A 161 14.37 -39.11 -10.73
N LEU A 162 13.28 -38.78 -11.43
CA LEU A 162 12.54 -39.75 -12.23
C LEU A 162 13.43 -40.34 -13.34
N ILE A 163 14.17 -39.49 -14.07
CA ILE A 163 15.11 -39.92 -15.12
C ILE A 163 16.17 -40.86 -14.53
N PHE A 164 16.83 -40.47 -13.43
CA PHE A 164 17.85 -41.30 -12.80
C PHE A 164 17.27 -42.62 -12.25
N MET A 165 16.10 -42.63 -11.69
CA MET A 165 15.45 -43.86 -11.23
C MET A 165 15.13 -44.83 -12.38
N LEU A 166 14.66 -44.29 -13.54
CA LEU A 166 14.40 -45.09 -14.74
C LEU A 166 15.66 -45.76 -15.30
N THR A 167 16.83 -45.12 -15.18
CA THR A 167 18.11 -45.70 -15.62
C THR A 167 18.58 -46.83 -14.73
N ILE A 168 18.13 -46.90 -13.46
CA ILE A 168 18.53 -47.99 -12.55
C ILE A 168 17.60 -49.19 -12.69
N ASN A 169 16.27 -48.95 -12.51
CA ASN A 169 15.30 -50.04 -12.59
C ASN A 169 13.88 -49.51 -12.87
N ILE A 170 13.28 -49.89 -14.00
CA ILE A 170 11.97 -49.45 -14.44
C ILE A 170 10.82 -49.95 -13.53
N PRO A 171 10.73 -51.27 -13.16
CA PRO A 171 9.70 -51.76 -12.27
C PRO A 171 9.70 -51.10 -10.89
N MET A 172 10.87 -50.85 -10.30
CA MET A 172 10.96 -50.16 -9.02
C MET A 172 10.54 -48.70 -9.15
N THR A 173 10.88 -48.04 -10.25
CA THR A 173 10.45 -46.67 -10.53
C THR A 173 8.91 -46.57 -10.65
N ALA A 174 8.29 -47.52 -11.35
CA ALA A 174 6.84 -47.60 -11.46
C ALA A 174 6.18 -47.76 -10.07
N ALA A 175 6.76 -48.59 -9.18
CA ALA A 175 6.28 -48.74 -7.82
C ALA A 175 6.32 -47.40 -7.03
N VAL A 176 7.42 -46.64 -7.11
CA VAL A 176 7.55 -45.34 -6.45
C VAL A 176 6.51 -44.35 -6.99
N VAL A 177 6.35 -44.27 -8.31
CA VAL A 177 5.43 -43.33 -8.97
C VAL A 177 3.97 -43.65 -8.61
N VAL A 178 3.61 -44.93 -8.50
CA VAL A 178 2.24 -45.38 -8.10
C VAL A 178 1.97 -45.16 -6.60
N LEU A 179 2.98 -45.34 -5.74
CA LEU A 179 2.82 -45.19 -4.29
C LEU A 179 2.88 -43.74 -3.81
N THR A 180 3.61 -42.88 -4.48
CA THR A 180 3.76 -41.47 -4.06
C THR A 180 2.42 -40.70 -3.97
N PRO A 181 1.44 -40.85 -4.88
CA PRO A 181 0.14 -40.21 -4.75
C PRO A 181 -0.61 -40.47 -3.44
N ILE A 182 -0.32 -41.57 -2.75
CA ILE A 182 -0.95 -41.88 -1.46
C ILE A 182 -0.66 -40.79 -0.44
N SER A 183 0.57 -40.25 -0.42
CA SER A 183 0.94 -39.15 0.48
C SER A 183 0.18 -37.85 0.16
N PHE A 184 -0.17 -37.62 -1.12
CA PHE A 184 -1.03 -36.49 -1.52
C PHE A 184 -2.46 -36.63 -1.02
N PHE A 185 -3.04 -37.80 -1.12
CA PHE A 185 -4.40 -38.03 -0.62
C PHE A 185 -4.48 -37.78 0.89
N VAL A 186 -3.48 -38.25 1.64
CA VAL A 186 -3.39 -38.03 3.10
C VAL A 186 -3.19 -36.54 3.40
N ALA A 187 -2.23 -35.89 2.75
CA ALA A 187 -1.99 -34.46 2.91
C ALA A 187 -3.22 -33.61 2.53
N GLY A 188 -3.86 -33.92 1.40
CA GLY A 188 -5.06 -33.21 0.91
C GLY A 188 -6.27 -33.39 1.85
N PHE A 189 -6.45 -34.56 2.41
CA PHE A 189 -7.51 -34.81 3.39
C PHE A 189 -7.30 -33.97 4.66
N ILE A 190 -6.09 -33.96 5.22
CA ILE A 190 -5.75 -33.16 6.40
C ILE A 190 -5.88 -31.67 6.08
N ALA A 191 -5.35 -31.22 4.95
CA ALA A 191 -5.40 -29.81 4.54
C ALA A 191 -6.84 -29.29 4.39
N LYS A 192 -7.75 -30.11 3.83
CA LYS A 192 -9.17 -29.71 3.69
C LYS A 192 -9.85 -29.51 5.05
N LYS A 193 -9.53 -30.35 6.04
CA LYS A 193 -10.06 -30.24 7.41
C LYS A 193 -9.44 -29.03 8.14
N THR A 194 -8.14 -28.83 7.98
CA THR A 194 -7.36 -27.73 8.58
C THR A 194 -7.76 -26.38 8.04
N PHE A 195 -8.09 -26.28 6.75
CA PHE A 195 -8.52 -25.02 6.12
C PHE A 195 -9.72 -24.38 6.82
N HIS A 196 -10.74 -25.19 7.17
CA HIS A 196 -11.91 -24.67 7.87
C HIS A 196 -11.56 -24.11 9.26
N LEU A 197 -10.61 -24.76 9.95
CA LEU A 197 -10.16 -24.33 11.27
C LEU A 197 -9.35 -23.02 11.19
N PHE A 198 -8.45 -22.89 10.21
CA PHE A 198 -7.71 -21.65 9.96
C PHE A 198 -8.62 -20.50 9.55
N LYS A 199 -9.66 -20.77 8.74
CA LYS A 199 -10.65 -19.76 8.39
C LYS A 199 -11.34 -19.21 9.63
N LYS A 200 -11.81 -20.10 10.52
CA LYS A 200 -12.45 -19.70 11.79
C LYS A 200 -11.48 -18.94 12.70
N GLN A 201 -10.22 -19.36 12.79
CA GLN A 201 -9.16 -18.65 13.52
C GLN A 201 -8.94 -17.24 12.98
N SER A 202 -8.88 -17.10 11.64
CA SER A 202 -8.69 -15.80 10.98
C SER A 202 -9.87 -14.85 11.23
N GLU A 203 -11.11 -15.35 11.16
CA GLU A 203 -12.32 -14.60 11.46
C GLU A 203 -12.33 -14.10 12.92
N THR A 204 -12.02 -14.99 13.88
CA THR A 204 -11.96 -14.62 15.30
C THR A 204 -10.80 -13.67 15.62
N ARG A 205 -9.65 -13.83 14.94
CA ARG A 205 -8.53 -12.87 15.04
C ARG A 205 -8.91 -11.50 14.53
N GLY A 206 -9.64 -11.43 13.41
CA GLY A 206 -10.18 -10.17 12.89
C GLY A 206 -11.09 -9.48 13.89
N GLU A 207 -12.00 -10.22 14.54
CA GLU A 207 -12.87 -9.71 15.61
C GLU A 207 -12.06 -9.15 16.79
N GLN A 208 -11.02 -9.88 17.23
CA GLN A 208 -10.12 -9.42 18.29
C GLN A 208 -9.38 -8.14 17.91
N THR A 209 -8.84 -8.08 16.69
CA THR A 209 -8.11 -6.90 16.20
C THR A 209 -9.03 -5.68 16.15
N THR A 210 -10.24 -5.82 15.64
CA THR A 210 -11.24 -4.75 15.61
C THR A 210 -11.58 -4.25 17.02
N LEU A 211 -11.76 -5.17 17.97
CA LEU A 211 -12.03 -4.81 19.37
C LEU A 211 -10.86 -4.04 20.00
N ILE A 212 -9.62 -4.49 19.77
CA ILE A 212 -8.42 -3.82 20.28
C ILE A 212 -8.31 -2.41 19.70
N ASP A 213 -8.48 -2.27 18.39
CA ASP A 213 -8.41 -0.96 17.71
C ASP A 213 -9.48 0.00 18.23
N GLU A 214 -10.74 -0.47 18.35
CA GLU A 214 -11.83 0.29 18.92
C GLU A 214 -11.53 0.78 20.35
N MET A 215 -10.98 -0.11 21.19
CA MET A 215 -10.71 0.21 22.59
C MET A 215 -9.50 1.13 22.77
N ILE A 216 -8.44 0.98 21.97
CA ILE A 216 -7.27 1.87 22.01
C ILE A 216 -7.67 3.28 21.58
N ASN A 217 -8.40 3.41 20.47
CA ASN A 217 -8.84 4.71 19.95
C ASN A 217 -9.80 5.43 20.91
N ASN A 218 -10.61 4.67 21.66
CA ASN A 218 -11.59 5.22 22.59
C ASN A 218 -11.19 5.04 24.07
N GLN A 219 -9.92 4.81 24.40
CA GLN A 219 -9.48 4.53 25.76
C GLN A 219 -9.87 5.63 26.76
N LYS A 220 -9.83 6.90 26.33
CA LYS A 220 -10.27 8.03 27.19
C LYS A 220 -11.74 7.92 27.56
N VAL A 221 -12.58 7.47 26.63
CA VAL A 221 -14.03 7.28 26.86
C VAL A 221 -14.25 6.10 27.81
N VAL A 222 -13.57 4.97 27.57
CA VAL A 222 -13.66 3.79 28.45
C VAL A 222 -13.30 4.16 29.90
N LYS A 223 -12.22 4.92 30.11
CA LYS A 223 -11.81 5.39 31.44
C LYS A 223 -12.77 6.40 32.04
N ALA A 224 -13.28 7.34 31.23
CA ALA A 224 -14.20 8.36 31.71
C ALA A 224 -15.53 7.76 32.22
N PHE A 225 -15.94 6.63 31.66
CA PHE A 225 -17.17 5.93 32.06
C PHE A 225 -16.94 4.72 32.96
N GLY A 226 -15.67 4.43 33.38
CA GLY A 226 -15.33 3.30 34.27
C GLY A 226 -15.76 1.94 33.71
N GLN A 227 -15.59 1.72 32.39
CA GLN A 227 -16.02 0.49 31.72
C GLN A 227 -14.89 -0.52 31.48
N GLU A 228 -13.72 -0.35 32.15
CA GLU A 228 -12.54 -1.17 31.94
C GLU A 228 -12.82 -2.66 32.17
N GLU A 229 -13.54 -3.01 33.24
CA GLU A 229 -13.87 -4.42 33.56
C GLU A 229 -14.73 -5.05 32.46
N LYS A 230 -15.78 -4.38 31.98
CA LYS A 230 -16.64 -4.92 30.91
C LYS A 230 -15.91 -5.08 29.59
N VAL A 231 -15.01 -4.15 29.27
CA VAL A 231 -14.15 -4.24 28.08
C VAL A 231 -13.22 -5.44 28.22
N MET A 232 -12.65 -5.65 29.43
CA MET A 232 -11.77 -6.79 29.68
C MET A 232 -12.51 -8.12 29.60
N ASP A 233 -13.74 -8.20 30.13
CA ASP A 233 -14.58 -9.38 30.01
C ASP A 233 -14.86 -9.73 28.54
N ARG A 234 -15.24 -8.73 27.73
CA ARG A 234 -15.46 -8.92 26.28
C ARG A 234 -14.18 -9.36 25.55
N PHE A 235 -13.06 -8.74 25.90
CA PHE A 235 -11.76 -9.14 25.34
C PHE A 235 -11.42 -10.58 25.70
N ASN A 236 -11.60 -10.98 26.97
CA ASN A 236 -11.33 -12.33 27.44
C ASN A 236 -12.21 -13.36 26.71
N GLU A 237 -13.50 -13.08 26.49
CA GLU A 237 -14.39 -13.98 25.74
C GLU A 237 -13.88 -14.21 24.32
N VAL A 238 -13.51 -13.15 23.59
CA VAL A 238 -12.97 -13.25 22.23
C VAL A 238 -11.62 -13.98 22.23
N ASN A 239 -10.76 -13.67 23.20
CA ASN A 239 -9.43 -14.25 23.34
C ASN A 239 -9.47 -15.75 23.65
N GLU A 240 -10.40 -16.19 24.50
CA GLU A 240 -10.65 -17.62 24.78
C GLU A 240 -11.11 -18.36 23.53
N ARG A 241 -12.08 -17.78 22.79
CA ARG A 241 -12.52 -18.35 21.50
C ARG A 241 -11.36 -18.44 20.49
N LEU A 242 -10.49 -17.41 20.44
CA LEU A 242 -9.32 -17.41 19.58
C LEU A 242 -8.31 -18.47 20.01
N ARG A 243 -8.05 -18.61 21.31
CA ARG A 243 -7.21 -19.69 21.87
C ARG A 243 -7.69 -21.06 21.40
N ASP A 244 -8.98 -21.35 21.58
CA ASP A 244 -9.55 -22.65 21.24
C ASP A 244 -9.48 -22.95 19.74
N CYS A 245 -9.78 -21.96 18.91
CA CYS A 245 -9.64 -22.08 17.46
C CYS A 245 -8.18 -22.27 17.05
N SER A 246 -7.25 -21.51 17.65
CA SER A 246 -5.83 -21.56 17.34
C SER A 246 -5.21 -22.89 17.73
N VAL A 247 -5.51 -23.40 18.93
CA VAL A 247 -5.03 -24.72 19.38
C VAL A 247 -5.47 -25.82 18.42
N LYS A 248 -6.76 -25.85 18.04
CA LYS A 248 -7.30 -26.84 17.10
C LYS A 248 -6.66 -26.69 15.70
N ALA A 249 -6.56 -25.48 15.18
CA ALA A 249 -5.95 -25.23 13.87
C ALA A 249 -4.48 -25.65 13.84
N THR A 250 -3.70 -25.27 14.87
CA THR A 250 -2.29 -25.63 14.99
C THR A 250 -2.10 -27.13 15.17
N PHE A 251 -2.90 -27.79 16.01
CA PHE A 251 -2.84 -29.24 16.22
C PHE A 251 -3.05 -30.02 14.91
N PHE A 252 -4.14 -29.72 14.17
CA PHE A 252 -4.40 -30.40 12.89
C PHE A 252 -3.37 -30.05 11.82
N SER A 253 -2.88 -28.82 11.79
CA SER A 253 -1.79 -28.44 10.88
C SER A 253 -0.49 -29.19 11.19
N SER A 254 -0.15 -29.32 12.48
CA SER A 254 1.08 -29.98 12.92
C SER A 254 1.08 -31.50 12.61
N ILE A 255 -0.08 -32.14 12.50
CA ILE A 255 -0.19 -33.56 12.11
C ILE A 255 0.20 -33.78 10.65
N THR A 256 0.08 -32.79 9.78
CA THR A 256 0.34 -32.92 8.33
C THR A 256 1.75 -33.45 8.05
N ASN A 257 2.77 -32.84 8.65
CA ASN A 257 4.16 -33.27 8.44
C ASN A 257 4.49 -34.66 8.99
N PRO A 258 4.13 -35.02 10.23
CA PRO A 258 4.31 -36.40 10.71
C PRO A 258 3.55 -37.45 9.88
N ALA A 259 2.30 -37.14 9.49
CA ALA A 259 1.49 -38.09 8.69
C ALA A 259 2.10 -38.30 7.29
N THR A 260 2.52 -37.26 6.60
CA THR A 260 3.18 -37.38 5.28
C THR A 260 4.54 -38.06 5.39
N ARG A 261 5.32 -37.80 6.45
CA ARG A 261 6.58 -38.48 6.71
C ARG A 261 6.36 -39.97 6.98
N PHE A 262 5.34 -40.33 7.76
CA PHE A 262 4.99 -41.72 8.02
C PHE A 262 4.64 -42.47 6.74
N VAL A 263 3.79 -41.91 5.89
CA VAL A 263 3.44 -42.50 4.59
C VAL A 263 4.69 -42.63 3.70
N ASN A 264 5.54 -41.59 3.62
CA ASN A 264 6.78 -41.63 2.85
C ASN A 264 7.76 -42.69 3.39
N SER A 265 7.81 -42.91 4.71
CA SER A 265 8.60 -43.98 5.32
C SER A 265 8.07 -45.37 4.97
N LEU A 266 6.73 -45.53 4.90
CA LEU A 266 6.14 -46.79 4.42
C LEU A 266 6.45 -47.06 2.96
N VAL A 267 6.37 -46.03 2.10
CA VAL A 267 6.78 -46.12 0.68
C VAL A 267 8.25 -46.48 0.58
N TYR A 268 9.10 -45.83 1.37
CA TYR A 268 10.55 -46.12 1.41
C TYR A 268 10.82 -47.56 1.84
N ALA A 269 10.15 -48.04 2.90
CA ALA A 269 10.29 -49.42 3.37
C ALA A 269 9.81 -50.45 2.33
N ALA A 270 8.68 -50.19 1.66
CA ALA A 270 8.19 -51.05 0.58
C ALA A 270 9.21 -51.12 -0.57
N VAL A 271 9.72 -49.97 -1.00
CA VAL A 271 10.75 -49.90 -2.07
C VAL A 271 12.04 -50.59 -1.64
N ALA A 272 12.46 -50.48 -0.37
CA ALA A 272 13.62 -51.20 0.16
C ALA A 272 13.43 -52.71 0.11
N VAL A 273 12.26 -53.23 0.52
CA VAL A 273 11.94 -54.67 0.46
C VAL A 273 11.95 -55.15 -1.00
N PHE A 274 11.20 -54.47 -1.89
CA PHE A 274 11.18 -54.83 -3.31
C PHE A 274 12.59 -54.76 -3.95
N GLY A 275 13.35 -53.68 -3.66
CA GLY A 275 14.70 -53.52 -4.16
C GLY A 275 15.67 -54.58 -3.65
N SER A 276 15.48 -55.07 -2.40
CA SER A 276 16.30 -56.17 -1.87
C SER A 276 16.02 -57.48 -2.62
N PHE A 277 14.79 -57.78 -3.00
CA PHE A 277 14.47 -58.93 -3.84
C PHE A 277 15.14 -58.86 -5.21
N PHE A 278 15.11 -57.67 -5.85
CA PHE A 278 15.82 -57.45 -7.12
C PHE A 278 17.35 -57.58 -6.96
N SER A 279 17.89 -57.13 -5.84
CA SER A 279 19.33 -57.23 -5.56
C SER A 279 19.78 -58.68 -5.35
N ILE A 280 18.98 -59.46 -4.59
CA ILE A 280 19.25 -60.88 -4.39
C ILE A 280 19.13 -61.66 -5.70
N GLY A 281 18.19 -61.28 -6.58
CA GLY A 281 18.03 -61.84 -7.92
C GLY A 281 19.09 -61.40 -8.95
N GLY A 282 20.05 -60.61 -8.54
CA GLY A 282 21.14 -60.13 -9.42
C GLY A 282 20.75 -59.02 -10.42
N GLY A 283 19.52 -58.46 -10.27
CA GLY A 283 19.04 -57.40 -11.18
C GLY A 283 19.60 -56.00 -10.90
N ILE A 284 20.07 -55.75 -9.67
CA ILE A 284 20.73 -54.52 -9.22
C ILE A 284 21.78 -54.83 -8.16
N ASN A 285 22.83 -54.04 -8.07
CA ASN A 285 23.83 -54.16 -7.00
C ASN A 285 23.44 -53.35 -5.76
N VAL A 286 24.13 -53.54 -4.62
CA VAL A 286 23.84 -52.89 -3.34
C VAL A 286 23.99 -51.39 -3.44
N GLY A 287 24.98 -50.87 -4.14
CA GLY A 287 25.20 -49.43 -4.37
C GLY A 287 24.06 -48.80 -5.20
N GLN A 288 23.57 -49.54 -6.23
CA GLN A 288 22.41 -49.09 -7.02
C GLN A 288 21.14 -49.06 -6.18
N LEU A 289 20.95 -50.04 -5.30
CA LEU A 289 19.83 -50.05 -4.35
C LEU A 289 19.88 -48.82 -3.42
N TYR A 290 21.07 -48.52 -2.88
CA TYR A 290 21.29 -47.35 -2.05
C TYR A 290 20.96 -46.03 -2.80
N SER A 291 21.46 -45.90 -4.03
CA SER A 291 21.20 -44.74 -4.88
C SER A 291 19.71 -44.59 -5.18
N PHE A 292 19.04 -45.69 -5.51
CA PHE A 292 17.60 -45.73 -5.79
C PHE A 292 16.77 -45.26 -4.59
N LEU A 293 17.06 -45.74 -3.38
CA LEU A 293 16.39 -45.36 -2.15
C LEU A 293 16.58 -43.86 -1.85
N ASN A 294 17.77 -43.31 -2.11
CA ASN A 294 17.99 -41.87 -2.00
C ASN A 294 17.17 -41.07 -3.01
N TYR A 295 17.07 -41.54 -4.26
CA TYR A 295 16.21 -40.92 -5.27
C TYR A 295 14.75 -40.96 -4.91
N ALA A 296 14.24 -42.08 -4.41
CA ALA A 296 12.87 -42.21 -3.93
C ALA A 296 12.54 -41.18 -2.84
N ASN A 297 13.49 -40.97 -1.91
CA ASN A 297 13.37 -39.93 -0.88
C ASN A 297 13.43 -38.49 -1.46
N GLN A 298 14.37 -38.24 -2.39
CA GLN A 298 14.47 -36.92 -3.05
C GLN A 298 13.28 -36.62 -3.96
N TYR A 299 12.68 -37.64 -4.60
CA TYR A 299 11.50 -37.51 -5.43
C TYR A 299 10.28 -37.03 -4.64
N THR A 300 10.11 -37.49 -3.40
CA THR A 300 8.95 -37.17 -2.58
C THR A 300 9.05 -35.79 -1.88
N LYS A 301 10.24 -35.26 -1.63
CA LYS A 301 10.43 -33.98 -0.92
C LYS A 301 9.78 -32.77 -1.59
N PRO A 302 9.95 -32.50 -2.90
CA PRO A 302 9.37 -31.34 -3.55
C PRO A 302 7.83 -31.31 -3.50
N PHE A 303 7.21 -32.48 -3.50
CA PHE A 303 5.75 -32.55 -3.44
C PHE A 303 5.17 -31.99 -2.14
N ASN A 304 5.87 -32.14 -1.02
CA ASN A 304 5.45 -31.58 0.25
C ASN A 304 5.54 -30.04 0.25
N SER A 305 6.49 -29.48 -0.50
CA SER A 305 6.71 -28.04 -0.61
C SER A 305 5.85 -27.37 -1.69
N ILE A 306 5.50 -28.08 -2.76
CA ILE A 306 4.74 -27.51 -3.89
C ILE A 306 3.40 -26.91 -3.44
N SER A 307 2.69 -27.55 -2.53
CA SER A 307 1.39 -27.04 -2.06
C SER A 307 1.51 -25.67 -1.36
N SER A 308 2.54 -25.48 -0.52
CA SER A 308 2.80 -24.19 0.13
C SER A 308 3.26 -23.13 -0.85
N VAL A 309 4.14 -23.50 -1.79
CA VAL A 309 4.63 -22.57 -2.83
C VAL A 309 3.50 -22.11 -3.74
N VAL A 310 2.60 -23.01 -4.15
CA VAL A 310 1.44 -22.65 -4.99
C VAL A 310 0.51 -21.70 -4.25
N THR A 311 0.28 -21.93 -2.96
CA THR A 311 -0.55 -21.03 -2.13
C THR A 311 0.11 -19.65 -2.03
N GLU A 312 1.41 -19.62 -1.78
CA GLU A 312 2.16 -18.36 -1.66
C GLU A 312 2.21 -17.59 -2.99
N LEU A 313 2.39 -18.27 -4.11
CA LEU A 313 2.28 -17.66 -5.44
C LEU A 313 0.88 -17.11 -5.73
N GLN A 314 -0.18 -17.79 -5.28
CA GLN A 314 -1.55 -17.26 -5.43
C GLN A 314 -1.75 -15.99 -4.60
N ASN A 315 -1.23 -15.95 -3.36
CA ASN A 315 -1.26 -14.76 -2.52
C ASN A 315 -0.46 -13.62 -3.17
N ALA A 316 0.75 -13.91 -3.62
CA ALA A 316 1.60 -12.95 -4.32
C ALA A 316 0.94 -12.37 -5.58
N LEU A 317 0.29 -13.21 -6.39
CA LEU A 317 -0.46 -12.76 -7.57
C LEU A 317 -1.67 -11.91 -7.19
N ALA A 318 -2.35 -12.21 -6.08
CA ALA A 318 -3.44 -11.37 -5.60
C ALA A 318 -2.94 -9.99 -5.14
N CYS A 319 -1.81 -9.94 -4.43
CA CYS A 319 -1.15 -8.70 -4.03
C CYS A 319 -0.64 -7.90 -5.24
N ALA A 320 0.02 -8.55 -6.19
CA ALA A 320 0.41 -7.94 -7.46
C ALA A 320 -0.79 -7.37 -8.24
N GLY A 321 -1.93 -8.08 -8.22
CA GLY A 321 -3.17 -7.62 -8.83
C GLY A 321 -3.64 -6.30 -8.24
N ARG A 322 -3.63 -6.13 -6.91
CA ARG A 322 -4.02 -4.87 -6.25
C ARG A 322 -3.04 -3.72 -6.54
N LEU A 323 -1.73 -4.02 -6.62
CA LEU A 323 -0.71 -3.05 -7.04
C LEU A 323 -0.93 -2.60 -8.49
N LEU A 324 -1.15 -3.55 -9.39
CA LEU A 324 -1.39 -3.26 -10.80
C LEU A 324 -2.73 -2.54 -11.02
N ASP A 325 -3.78 -2.83 -10.24
CA ASP A 325 -5.03 -2.07 -10.24
C ASP A 325 -4.75 -0.58 -9.94
N LEU A 326 -3.86 -0.29 -8.98
CA LEU A 326 -3.44 1.09 -8.67
C LEU A 326 -2.63 1.72 -9.81
N ILE A 327 -1.66 0.99 -10.38
CA ILE A 327 -0.80 1.49 -11.46
C ILE A 327 -1.60 1.79 -12.74
N TYR A 328 -2.59 0.96 -13.06
CA TYR A 328 -3.41 1.11 -14.26
C TYR A 328 -4.71 1.90 -14.04
N GLU A 329 -4.91 2.48 -12.85
CA GLU A 329 -6.04 3.39 -12.60
C GLU A 329 -5.97 4.60 -13.53
N GLU A 330 -7.10 5.22 -13.83
CA GLU A 330 -7.14 6.42 -14.66
C GLU A 330 -6.40 7.57 -13.98
N THR A 331 -5.50 8.22 -14.71
CA THR A 331 -4.82 9.44 -14.23
C THR A 331 -5.75 10.63 -14.28
N GLU A 332 -5.43 11.69 -13.55
CA GLU A 332 -6.05 13.00 -13.76
C GLU A 332 -5.99 13.35 -15.25
N VAL A 333 -7.11 13.82 -15.80
CA VAL A 333 -7.16 14.23 -17.22
C VAL A 333 -6.06 15.28 -17.43
N PRO A 334 -5.12 15.06 -18.36
CA PRO A 334 -4.05 16.03 -18.60
C PRO A 334 -4.62 17.37 -19.05
N ASP A 335 -3.87 18.44 -18.81
CA ASP A 335 -4.22 19.73 -19.36
C ASP A 335 -4.20 19.65 -20.90
N ALA A 336 -5.03 20.45 -21.57
CA ALA A 336 -5.08 20.45 -23.03
C ALA A 336 -3.72 20.87 -23.62
N ASP A 337 -3.33 20.30 -24.77
CA ASP A 337 -2.04 20.62 -25.43
C ASP A 337 -1.85 22.12 -25.72
N ASN A 338 -2.97 22.84 -25.89
CA ASN A 338 -3.00 24.29 -26.10
C ASN A 338 -3.47 25.06 -24.87
N ALA A 339 -3.35 24.48 -23.66
CA ALA A 339 -3.75 25.16 -22.44
C ALA A 339 -2.93 26.43 -22.20
N GLU A 340 -3.63 27.50 -21.92
CA GLU A 340 -3.04 28.82 -21.66
C GLU A 340 -2.37 28.82 -20.26
N VAL A 341 -1.31 29.61 -20.13
CA VAL A 341 -0.67 29.88 -18.84
C VAL A 341 -1.19 31.23 -18.33
N LEU A 342 -1.91 31.20 -17.20
CA LEU A 342 -2.38 32.41 -16.56
C LEU A 342 -1.20 33.27 -16.07
N GLN A 343 -1.13 34.53 -16.53
CA GLN A 343 -0.12 35.49 -16.12
C GLN A 343 -0.79 36.81 -15.75
N ASN A 344 -0.23 37.53 -14.76
CA ASN A 344 -0.73 38.81 -14.30
C ASN A 344 -2.23 38.81 -13.94
N VAL A 345 -2.62 37.85 -13.10
CA VAL A 345 -4.02 37.66 -12.69
C VAL A 345 -4.45 38.80 -11.75
N ASP A 346 -5.56 39.47 -12.09
CA ASP A 346 -6.19 40.49 -11.24
C ASP A 346 -7.12 39.83 -10.19
N GLY A 347 -7.68 38.66 -10.51
CA GLY A 347 -8.49 37.84 -9.62
C GLY A 347 -9.99 38.07 -9.75
N ALA A 348 -10.51 38.43 -10.93
CA ALA A 348 -11.94 38.36 -11.19
C ALA A 348 -12.36 36.88 -11.36
N VAL A 349 -13.41 36.45 -10.66
CA VAL A 349 -13.89 35.06 -10.73
C VAL A 349 -15.36 35.04 -11.10
N LYS A 350 -15.69 34.25 -12.14
CA LYS A 350 -17.08 34.09 -12.59
C LYS A 350 -17.46 32.64 -12.72
N LEU A 351 -18.57 32.26 -12.12
CA LEU A 351 -19.21 30.95 -12.26
C LEU A 351 -20.52 31.15 -13.02
N SER A 352 -20.74 30.34 -14.05
CA SER A 352 -21.95 30.42 -14.89
C SER A 352 -22.55 29.02 -15.01
N HIS A 353 -23.77 28.86 -14.46
CA HIS A 353 -24.56 27.62 -14.52
C HIS A 353 -23.80 26.37 -14.07
N VAL A 354 -22.98 26.50 -13.02
CA VAL A 354 -22.13 25.41 -12.55
C VAL A 354 -22.95 24.34 -11.84
N ASN A 355 -22.80 23.10 -12.33
CA ASN A 355 -23.37 21.90 -11.71
C ASN A 355 -22.24 20.93 -11.34
N PHE A 356 -22.35 20.32 -10.17
CA PHE A 356 -21.37 19.34 -9.70
C PHE A 356 -21.96 18.35 -8.69
N SER A 357 -21.52 17.09 -8.81
CA SER A 357 -21.75 16.06 -7.80
C SER A 357 -20.59 15.07 -7.76
N TYR A 358 -20.24 14.58 -6.58
CA TYR A 358 -19.26 13.51 -6.41
C TYR A 358 -19.81 12.15 -6.87
N ASP A 359 -21.08 11.88 -6.59
CA ASP A 359 -21.84 10.71 -7.08
C ASP A 359 -22.95 11.22 -8.01
N PRO A 360 -23.04 10.71 -9.26
CA PRO A 360 -24.11 11.08 -10.19
C PRO A 360 -25.53 10.90 -9.65
N LYS A 361 -25.70 10.07 -8.60
CA LYS A 361 -27.00 9.82 -7.96
C LYS A 361 -27.36 10.86 -6.89
N GLN A 362 -26.41 11.66 -6.41
CA GLN A 362 -26.60 12.64 -5.37
C GLN A 362 -26.23 14.02 -5.90
N LYS A 363 -27.21 14.82 -6.23
CA LYS A 363 -27.01 16.22 -6.63
C LYS A 363 -26.46 16.99 -5.42
N LEU A 364 -25.41 17.79 -5.65
CA LEU A 364 -24.76 18.56 -4.60
C LEU A 364 -24.73 20.06 -4.91
N ILE A 365 -24.32 20.45 -6.12
CA ILE A 365 -24.35 21.83 -6.59
C ILE A 365 -25.17 21.87 -7.87
N GLU A 366 -26.20 22.72 -7.92
CA GLU A 366 -27.09 22.88 -9.06
C GLU A 366 -27.22 24.35 -9.41
N ASP A 367 -26.99 24.66 -10.68
CA ASP A 367 -27.14 26.00 -11.29
C ASP A 367 -26.51 27.15 -10.49
N LEU A 368 -25.26 26.92 -10.01
CA LEU A 368 -24.56 27.91 -9.21
C LEU A 368 -24.00 29.01 -10.09
N ASN A 369 -24.44 30.25 -9.82
CA ASN A 369 -24.04 31.47 -10.52
C ASN A 369 -23.40 32.44 -9.54
N LEU A 370 -22.21 32.99 -9.86
CA LEU A 370 -21.45 33.90 -9.02
C LEU A 370 -20.58 34.81 -9.86
N SER A 371 -20.49 36.08 -9.50
CA SER A 371 -19.54 37.01 -10.10
C SER A 371 -18.83 37.79 -9.00
N VAL A 372 -17.51 37.69 -8.96
CA VAL A 372 -16.62 38.32 -7.98
C VAL A 372 -15.64 39.24 -8.72
N LYS A 373 -15.53 40.46 -8.27
CA LYS A 373 -14.59 41.45 -8.81
C LYS A 373 -13.20 41.30 -8.15
N PRO A 374 -12.12 41.76 -8.82
CA PRO A 374 -10.81 41.79 -8.20
C PRO A 374 -10.81 42.46 -6.83
N GLY A 375 -10.10 41.88 -5.87
CA GLY A 375 -9.96 42.41 -4.52
C GLY A 375 -11.15 42.27 -3.59
N GLN A 376 -12.27 41.66 -4.01
CA GLN A 376 -13.42 41.43 -3.17
C GLN A 376 -13.20 40.29 -2.16
N ARG A 377 -13.75 40.48 -0.95
CA ARG A 377 -13.82 39.45 0.09
C ARG A 377 -15.19 38.77 0.02
N VAL A 378 -15.18 37.47 -0.25
CA VAL A 378 -16.38 36.64 -0.38
C VAL A 378 -16.47 35.69 0.79
N ALA A 379 -17.44 35.89 1.69
CA ALA A 379 -17.72 34.98 2.78
C ALA A 379 -18.72 33.91 2.33
N ILE A 380 -18.39 32.64 2.52
CA ILE A 380 -19.26 31.48 2.21
C ILE A 380 -19.83 30.97 3.53
N VAL A 381 -21.14 31.10 3.71
CA VAL A 381 -21.85 30.69 4.94
C VAL A 381 -22.94 29.68 4.62
N GLY A 382 -23.22 28.80 5.57
CA GLY A 382 -24.28 27.78 5.44
C GLY A 382 -24.06 26.58 6.36
N PRO A 383 -25.03 25.71 6.52
CA PRO A 383 -24.93 24.53 7.37
C PRO A 383 -23.83 23.56 6.86
N THR A 384 -23.44 22.64 7.75
CA THR A 384 -22.50 21.56 7.36
C THR A 384 -23.10 20.71 6.23
N GLY A 385 -22.28 20.37 5.24
CA GLY A 385 -22.71 19.56 4.09
C GLY A 385 -23.39 20.33 2.96
N CYS A 386 -23.57 21.66 3.04
CA CYS A 386 -24.22 22.45 1.98
C CYS A 386 -23.35 22.70 0.73
N GLY A 387 -22.08 22.22 0.69
CA GLY A 387 -21.22 22.35 -0.49
C GLY A 387 -20.12 23.42 -0.41
N LYS A 388 -19.83 24.04 0.75
CA LYS A 388 -18.80 25.09 0.90
C LYS A 388 -17.41 24.60 0.46
N THR A 389 -16.94 23.49 1.00
CA THR A 389 -15.65 22.89 0.62
C THR A 389 -15.64 22.43 -0.83
N THR A 390 -16.78 21.97 -1.34
CA THR A 390 -16.94 21.58 -2.74
C THR A 390 -16.72 22.77 -3.67
N LEU A 391 -17.27 23.94 -3.35
CA LEU A 391 -17.05 25.16 -4.12
C LEU A 391 -15.55 25.51 -4.19
N ILE A 392 -14.83 25.40 -3.05
CA ILE A 392 -13.38 25.62 -3.00
C ILE A 392 -12.66 24.62 -3.89
N ASN A 393 -13.01 23.34 -3.82
CA ASN A 393 -12.41 22.29 -4.65
C ASN A 393 -12.61 22.54 -6.15
N LEU A 394 -13.74 23.13 -6.54
CA LEU A 394 -14.01 23.50 -7.93
C LEU A 394 -13.20 24.73 -8.36
N LEU A 395 -13.04 25.74 -7.50
CA LEU A 395 -12.21 26.92 -7.79
C LEU A 395 -10.74 26.55 -8.02
N MET A 396 -10.19 25.61 -7.22
CA MET A 396 -8.84 25.08 -7.35
C MET A 396 -8.70 24.04 -8.47
N ARG A 397 -9.79 23.72 -9.16
CA ARG A 397 -9.85 22.66 -10.16
C ARG A 397 -9.24 21.34 -9.63
N PHE A 398 -9.57 20.99 -8.37
CA PHE A 398 -9.33 19.66 -7.83
C PHE A 398 -10.33 18.65 -8.38
N TYR A 399 -11.50 19.17 -8.82
CA TYR A 399 -12.54 18.46 -9.53
C TYR A 399 -13.01 19.32 -10.69
N ASP A 400 -13.29 18.71 -11.83
CA ASP A 400 -13.93 19.38 -12.95
C ASP A 400 -15.44 19.42 -12.77
N THR A 401 -16.08 20.53 -13.19
CA THR A 401 -17.56 20.68 -13.13
C THR A 401 -18.26 19.68 -14.03
N ASN A 402 -19.44 19.17 -13.64
CA ASN A 402 -20.26 18.33 -14.52
C ASN A 402 -20.90 19.14 -15.66
N ALA A 403 -21.28 20.39 -15.39
CA ALA A 403 -21.79 21.34 -16.40
C ALA A 403 -21.51 22.78 -15.95
N GLY A 404 -21.64 23.73 -16.85
CA GLY A 404 -21.30 25.13 -16.61
C GLY A 404 -19.81 25.46 -16.73
N THR A 405 -19.47 26.71 -16.49
CA THR A 405 -18.09 27.21 -16.61
C THR A 405 -17.66 27.98 -15.38
N ILE A 406 -16.36 27.88 -15.05
CA ILE A 406 -15.67 28.71 -14.07
C ILE A 406 -14.60 29.47 -14.83
N GLU A 407 -14.57 30.78 -14.65
CA GLU A 407 -13.61 31.67 -15.34
C GLU A 407 -12.83 32.46 -14.31
N VAL A 408 -11.55 32.65 -14.57
CA VAL A 408 -10.65 33.55 -13.83
C VAL A 408 -10.15 34.57 -14.83
N ASP A 409 -10.40 35.86 -14.58
CA ASP A 409 -10.10 36.99 -15.47
C ASP A 409 -10.58 36.76 -16.94
N GLY A 410 -11.75 36.12 -17.11
CA GLY A 410 -12.33 35.79 -18.40
C GLY A 410 -11.79 34.52 -19.05
N HIS A 411 -10.78 33.87 -18.50
CA HIS A 411 -10.24 32.59 -18.98
C HIS A 411 -10.96 31.42 -18.29
N ASN A 412 -11.53 30.51 -19.08
CA ASN A 412 -12.12 29.30 -18.56
C ASN A 412 -11.04 28.42 -17.93
N ILE A 413 -11.19 28.03 -16.64
CA ILE A 413 -10.20 27.25 -15.91
C ILE A 413 -9.93 25.86 -16.53
N ARG A 414 -10.81 25.36 -17.40
CA ARG A 414 -10.56 24.12 -18.14
C ARG A 414 -9.54 24.26 -19.27
N ASN A 415 -9.39 25.49 -19.78
CA ASN A 415 -8.52 25.80 -20.91
C ASN A 415 -7.15 26.33 -20.46
N VAL A 416 -6.92 26.47 -19.16
CA VAL A 416 -5.65 26.90 -18.58
C VAL A 416 -4.92 25.74 -17.91
N THR A 417 -3.60 25.85 -17.77
CA THR A 417 -2.84 24.83 -17.05
C THR A 417 -3.18 24.85 -15.56
N ARG A 418 -3.42 23.69 -14.95
CA ARG A 418 -3.71 23.57 -13.51
C ARG A 418 -2.61 24.20 -12.66
N LYS A 419 -1.35 24.07 -13.10
CA LYS A 419 -0.20 24.64 -12.42
C LYS A 419 -0.34 26.17 -12.32
N SER A 420 -0.56 26.87 -13.45
CA SER A 420 -0.69 28.32 -13.44
C SER A 420 -1.93 28.79 -12.70
N LEU A 421 -3.04 28.05 -12.77
CA LEU A 421 -4.24 28.36 -11.97
C LEU A 421 -3.94 28.30 -10.48
N ARG A 422 -3.34 27.19 -10.01
CA ARG A 422 -3.07 26.95 -8.57
C ARG A 422 -1.98 27.86 -8.01
N GLU A 423 -1.00 28.26 -8.82
CA GLU A 423 0.02 29.24 -8.44
C GLU A 423 -0.56 30.63 -8.14
N ASN A 424 -1.72 30.96 -8.71
CA ASN A 424 -2.44 32.21 -8.46
C ASN A 424 -3.39 32.15 -7.25
N TYR A 425 -3.47 31.00 -6.55
CA TYR A 425 -4.23 30.85 -5.31
C TYR A 425 -3.32 30.57 -4.11
N GLY A 426 -3.52 31.29 -3.03
CA GLY A 426 -2.98 30.97 -1.71
C GLY A 426 -4.05 30.27 -0.87
N MET A 427 -3.75 29.10 -0.33
CA MET A 427 -4.73 28.29 0.39
C MET A 427 -4.29 28.06 1.84
N VAL A 428 -5.16 28.42 2.79
CA VAL A 428 -5.03 28.08 4.21
C VAL A 428 -6.23 27.22 4.59
N LEU A 429 -5.96 25.93 4.84
CA LEU A 429 -6.97 24.94 5.20
C LEU A 429 -7.24 24.90 6.71
N GLN A 430 -8.39 24.34 7.09
CA GLN A 430 -8.74 24.04 8.47
C GLN A 430 -7.72 23.07 9.09
N GLU A 431 -7.37 22.01 8.36
CA GLU A 431 -6.32 21.08 8.77
C GLU A 431 -4.96 21.65 8.39
N THR A 432 -4.17 21.97 9.41
CA THR A 432 -2.81 22.50 9.22
C THR A 432 -1.84 21.36 8.98
N TRP A 433 -1.34 21.22 7.76
CA TRP A 433 -0.32 20.24 7.43
C TRP A 433 1.08 20.86 7.41
N LEU A 434 2.01 20.25 8.13
CA LEU A 434 3.42 20.61 8.15
C LEU A 434 4.25 19.36 7.81
N LYS A 435 5.19 19.53 6.87
CA LYS A 435 6.17 18.51 6.49
C LYS A 435 7.12 18.24 7.65
N SER A 436 7.50 16.98 7.87
CA SER A 436 8.61 16.63 8.76
C SER A 436 9.90 17.32 8.29
N GLY A 437 10.60 17.97 9.20
CA GLY A 437 11.79 18.76 8.92
C GLY A 437 11.81 20.09 9.68
N THR A 438 12.60 21.05 9.23
CA THR A 438 12.77 22.34 9.90
C THR A 438 11.62 23.31 9.60
N ILE A 439 11.46 24.33 10.46
CA ILE A 439 10.53 25.44 10.21
C ILE A 439 10.90 26.15 8.90
N ARG A 440 12.19 26.39 8.64
CA ARG A 440 12.69 27.00 7.40
C ARG A 440 12.19 26.23 6.17
N GLU A 441 12.40 24.91 6.13
CA GLU A 441 11.95 24.06 5.01
C GLU A 441 10.44 24.14 4.80
N ASN A 442 9.67 24.22 5.88
CA ASN A 442 8.23 24.35 5.81
C ASN A 442 7.77 25.71 5.27
N LEU A 443 8.43 26.80 5.62
CA LEU A 443 8.10 28.13 5.10
C LEU A 443 8.52 28.31 3.65
N MET A 444 9.73 27.83 3.30
CA MET A 444 10.27 27.91 1.95
C MET A 444 9.51 27.04 0.94
N MET A 445 8.67 26.13 1.40
CA MET A 445 7.78 25.33 0.55
C MET A 445 6.80 26.20 -0.26
N GLY A 446 6.45 27.40 0.24
CA GLY A 446 5.63 28.35 -0.48
C GLY A 446 6.37 28.97 -1.67
N ARG A 447 7.64 29.39 -1.47
CA ARG A 447 8.51 29.95 -2.49
C ARG A 447 9.96 29.57 -2.19
N SER A 448 10.49 28.61 -2.94
CA SER A 448 11.80 28.02 -2.69
C SER A 448 13.00 28.94 -2.95
N ASP A 449 12.82 29.98 -3.75
CA ASP A 449 13.82 31.00 -4.11
C ASP A 449 13.77 32.26 -3.23
N ALA A 450 12.90 32.29 -2.20
CA ALA A 450 12.79 33.43 -1.30
C ALA A 450 14.08 33.62 -0.49
N THR A 451 14.44 34.87 -0.25
CA THR A 451 15.58 35.20 0.62
C THR A 451 15.22 35.00 2.10
N GLU A 452 16.25 34.92 2.95
CA GLU A 452 16.04 34.79 4.40
C GLU A 452 15.31 36.03 4.96
N GLU A 453 15.62 37.22 4.44
CA GLU A 453 14.97 38.45 4.84
C GLU A 453 13.48 38.44 4.49
N GLU A 454 13.10 37.99 3.29
CA GLU A 454 11.70 37.84 2.88
C GLU A 454 10.95 36.86 3.76
N MET A 455 11.56 35.71 4.05
CA MET A 455 10.98 34.71 4.95
C MET A 455 10.75 35.26 6.37
N ILE A 456 11.74 36.02 6.91
CA ILE A 456 11.61 36.65 8.23
C ILE A 456 10.52 37.73 8.20
N GLN A 457 10.41 38.52 7.14
CA GLN A 457 9.37 39.55 7.00
C GLN A 457 7.97 38.90 6.92
N ALA A 458 7.81 37.85 6.13
CA ALA A 458 6.56 37.07 6.08
C ALA A 458 6.20 36.52 7.46
N ALA A 459 7.16 35.95 8.20
CA ALA A 459 6.95 35.44 9.55
C ALA A 459 6.59 36.54 10.58
N LYS A 460 7.15 37.76 10.43
CA LYS A 460 6.76 38.91 11.24
C LYS A 460 5.33 39.37 10.91
N ALA A 461 4.99 39.44 9.65
CA ALA A 461 3.66 39.83 9.19
C ALA A 461 2.57 38.87 9.65
N ALA A 462 2.89 37.55 9.70
CA ALA A 462 2.03 36.49 10.21
C ALA A 462 2.09 36.30 11.74
N HIS A 463 2.80 37.14 12.49
CA HIS A 463 3.02 36.99 13.94
C HIS A 463 3.73 35.68 14.36
N ALA A 464 4.37 34.95 13.44
CA ALA A 464 5.08 33.70 13.71
C ALA A 464 6.51 33.92 14.25
N HIS A 465 7.20 35.00 13.81
CA HIS A 465 8.61 35.27 14.15
C HIS A 465 8.90 35.23 15.67
N SER A 466 7.98 35.77 16.48
CA SER A 466 8.19 35.90 17.92
C SER A 466 8.28 34.55 18.64
N PHE A 467 7.54 33.55 18.24
CA PHE A 467 7.64 32.22 18.84
C PHE A 467 8.77 31.41 18.22
N ILE A 468 9.01 31.55 16.89
CA ILE A 468 10.11 30.87 16.20
C ILE A 468 11.46 31.25 16.84
N LYS A 469 11.69 32.56 17.08
CA LYS A 469 12.93 33.06 17.70
C LYS A 469 13.17 32.50 19.10
N ARG A 470 12.13 32.09 19.84
CA ARG A 470 12.25 31.50 21.18
C ARG A 470 12.54 30.00 21.16
N MET A 471 12.47 29.35 19.99
CA MET A 471 12.82 27.96 19.86
C MET A 471 14.33 27.74 19.89
N PRO A 472 14.82 26.57 20.34
CA PRO A 472 16.26 26.33 20.57
C PRO A 472 17.16 26.61 19.36
N LYS A 473 16.68 26.34 18.14
CA LYS A 473 17.40 26.57 16.87
C LYS A 473 16.72 27.61 15.97
N GLY A 474 15.75 28.37 16.50
CA GLY A 474 14.99 29.33 15.71
C GLY A 474 14.33 28.71 14.47
N TYR A 475 14.57 29.25 13.28
CA TYR A 475 14.03 28.75 12.02
C TYR A 475 14.54 27.35 11.63
N ASP A 476 15.70 26.94 12.14
CA ASP A 476 16.29 25.62 11.89
C ASP A 476 15.88 24.59 12.93
N THR A 477 14.85 24.88 13.74
CA THR A 477 14.24 23.92 14.66
C THR A 477 13.49 22.85 13.88
N ASP A 478 13.82 21.58 14.12
CA ASP A 478 13.08 20.43 13.60
C ASP A 478 11.77 20.25 14.37
N ILE A 479 10.67 20.25 13.65
CA ILE A 479 9.32 20.15 14.21
C ILE A 479 8.74 18.72 14.20
N GLY A 480 9.49 17.75 13.67
CA GLY A 480 9.06 16.34 13.59
C GLY A 480 7.86 16.11 12.65
N GLN A 481 7.20 14.97 12.84
CA GLN A 481 6.00 14.66 12.06
C GLN A 481 4.84 15.57 12.46
N ASP A 482 4.16 16.14 11.46
CA ASP A 482 3.01 17.05 11.62
C ASP A 482 3.23 18.19 12.64
N GLY A 483 4.49 18.59 12.86
CA GLY A 483 4.80 19.64 13.83
C GLY A 483 4.39 19.27 15.25
N GLY A 484 4.60 18.03 15.69
CA GLY A 484 4.11 17.46 16.96
C GLY A 484 4.44 18.25 18.22
N SER A 485 5.49 19.08 18.21
CA SER A 485 5.87 19.96 19.33
C SER A 485 5.16 21.32 19.34
N LEU A 486 4.39 21.64 18.27
CA LEU A 486 3.73 22.94 18.09
C LEU A 486 2.26 22.89 18.53
N SER A 487 1.78 24.00 19.13
CA SER A 487 0.33 24.17 19.33
C SER A 487 -0.41 24.35 18.01
N GLN A 488 -1.71 24.06 17.97
CA GLN A 488 -2.53 24.22 16.77
C GLN A 488 -2.47 25.65 16.20
N GLY A 489 -2.48 26.66 17.07
CA GLY A 489 -2.32 28.07 16.63
C GLY A 489 -0.95 28.36 16.04
N GLN A 490 0.12 27.78 16.58
CA GLN A 490 1.46 27.93 16.00
C GLN A 490 1.57 27.27 14.62
N LYS A 491 0.99 26.07 14.45
CA LYS A 491 0.92 25.41 13.13
C LYS A 491 0.19 26.28 12.12
N GLN A 492 -0.95 26.85 12.51
CA GLN A 492 -1.72 27.72 11.64
C GLN A 492 -0.96 29.01 11.25
N LEU A 493 -0.25 29.65 12.19
CA LEU A 493 0.61 30.80 11.90
C LEU A 493 1.75 30.44 10.91
N LEU A 494 2.31 29.23 10.96
CA LEU A 494 3.29 28.76 9.97
C LEU A 494 2.66 28.57 8.59
N CYS A 495 1.46 28.00 8.51
CA CYS A 495 0.72 27.85 7.25
C CYS A 495 0.37 29.22 6.64
N ILE A 496 -0.04 30.18 7.45
CA ILE A 496 -0.28 31.57 7.02
C ILE A 496 1.04 32.21 6.53
N THR A 497 2.15 32.01 7.25
CA THR A 497 3.46 32.52 6.86
C THR A 497 3.89 31.99 5.48
N ARG A 498 3.63 30.72 5.21
CA ARG A 498 3.90 30.07 3.91
C ARG A 498 3.15 30.78 2.77
N VAL A 499 1.88 31.09 2.96
CA VAL A 499 1.08 31.82 1.98
C VAL A 499 1.52 33.29 1.87
N MET A 500 1.86 33.95 2.98
CA MET A 500 2.40 35.31 2.98
C MET A 500 3.74 35.45 2.27
N LEU A 501 4.51 34.38 2.16
CA LEU A 501 5.78 34.38 1.42
C LEU A 501 5.56 34.41 -0.10
N CYS A 502 4.45 33.81 -0.60
CA CYS A 502 4.09 33.82 -2.02
C CYS A 502 3.21 35.01 -2.40
N LEU A 503 2.27 35.38 -1.53
CA LEU A 503 1.26 36.46 -1.70
C LEU A 503 0.58 36.45 -3.08
N PRO A 504 -0.10 35.37 -3.49
CA PRO A 504 -0.80 35.33 -4.78
C PRO A 504 -2.01 36.29 -4.81
N PRO A 505 -2.54 36.62 -6.00
CA PRO A 505 -3.66 37.58 -6.15
C PRO A 505 -5.00 37.07 -5.59
N MET A 506 -5.16 35.76 -5.46
CA MET A 506 -6.38 35.15 -4.94
C MET A 506 -6.10 34.28 -3.71
N LEU A 507 -7.02 34.26 -2.76
CA LEU A 507 -6.89 33.52 -1.50
C LEU A 507 -8.10 32.65 -1.24
N ILE A 508 -7.84 31.49 -0.66
CA ILE A 508 -8.86 30.58 -0.11
C ILE A 508 -8.52 30.34 1.36
N LEU A 509 -9.45 30.70 2.24
CA LEU A 509 -9.28 30.64 3.68
C LEU A 509 -10.37 29.80 4.31
N ASP A 510 -10.00 28.76 5.02
CA ASP A 510 -10.94 27.94 5.82
C ASP A 510 -10.73 28.24 7.31
N GLU A 511 -11.73 28.88 7.93
CA GLU A 511 -11.65 29.56 9.22
C GLU A 511 -12.10 28.68 10.40
N ALA A 512 -11.58 27.46 10.54
CA ALA A 512 -11.90 26.66 11.72
C ALA A 512 -10.82 26.78 12.82
N THR A 513 -11.11 27.51 13.86
CA THR A 513 -10.19 27.81 14.97
C THR A 513 -10.73 27.38 16.34
N SER A 514 -11.62 26.39 16.40
CA SER A 514 -12.32 25.96 17.62
C SER A 514 -11.43 25.47 18.78
N SER A 515 -10.12 25.31 18.54
CA SER A 515 -9.16 24.75 19.51
C SER A 515 -7.97 25.66 19.80
N ILE A 516 -8.07 26.98 19.52
CA ILE A 516 -6.97 27.94 19.65
C ILE A 516 -7.26 28.92 20.81
N ASP A 517 -6.22 29.26 21.57
CA ASP A 517 -6.34 30.27 22.61
C ASP A 517 -6.65 31.65 22.03
N THR A 518 -7.41 32.47 22.77
CA THR A 518 -7.92 33.78 22.33
C THR A 518 -6.79 34.75 21.90
N ARG A 519 -5.62 34.70 22.53
CA ARG A 519 -4.51 35.60 22.18
C ARG A 519 -3.86 35.22 20.84
N THR A 520 -3.70 33.94 20.56
CA THR A 520 -3.19 33.44 19.27
C THR A 520 -4.23 33.64 18.19
N GLU A 521 -5.50 33.49 18.53
CA GLU A 521 -6.62 33.74 17.64
C GLU A 521 -6.63 35.18 17.09
N ILE A 522 -6.47 36.20 17.95
CA ILE A 522 -6.38 37.61 17.51
C ILE A 522 -5.24 37.79 16.50
N LYS A 523 -4.07 37.18 16.75
CA LYS A 523 -2.92 37.25 15.82
C LYS A 523 -3.22 36.61 14.46
N ILE A 524 -3.92 35.49 14.45
CA ILE A 524 -4.35 34.81 13.22
C ILE A 524 -5.29 35.72 12.43
N GLN A 525 -6.27 36.38 13.10
CA GLN A 525 -7.19 37.32 12.46
C GLN A 525 -6.46 38.52 11.86
N GLU A 526 -5.54 39.13 12.61
CA GLU A 526 -4.71 40.22 12.10
C GLU A 526 -3.89 39.79 10.89
N ALA A 527 -3.34 38.57 10.92
CA ALA A 527 -2.59 38.03 9.80
C ALA A 527 -3.47 37.79 8.57
N PHE A 528 -4.68 37.22 8.75
CA PHE A 528 -5.66 37.07 7.67
C PHE A 528 -6.07 38.42 7.08
N SER A 529 -6.42 39.41 7.91
CA SER A 529 -6.82 40.74 7.45
C SER A 529 -5.73 41.40 6.61
N ARG A 530 -4.44 41.28 7.02
CA ARG A 530 -3.29 41.79 6.22
C ARG A 530 -3.14 41.05 4.90
N MET A 531 -3.28 39.71 4.93
CA MET A 531 -3.12 38.86 3.75
C MET A 531 -4.19 39.16 2.69
N MET A 532 -5.41 39.45 3.10
CA MET A 532 -6.56 39.74 2.22
C MET A 532 -6.55 41.12 1.58
N GLN A 533 -5.74 42.06 2.08
CA GLN A 533 -5.72 43.44 1.55
C GLN A 533 -5.38 43.47 0.05
N GLY A 534 -6.33 44.00 -0.77
CA GLY A 534 -6.18 44.12 -2.21
C GLY A 534 -6.23 42.82 -2.99
N ARG A 535 -6.67 41.69 -2.38
CA ARG A 535 -6.73 40.37 -2.99
C ARG A 535 -8.14 39.78 -2.95
N THR A 536 -8.50 39.09 -4.02
CA THR A 536 -9.76 38.36 -4.07
C THR A 536 -9.70 37.18 -3.10
N SER A 537 -10.60 37.16 -2.12
CA SER A 537 -10.52 36.18 -1.04
C SER A 537 -11.83 35.43 -0.88
N PHE A 538 -11.79 34.10 -0.94
CA PHE A 538 -12.91 33.22 -0.62
C PHE A 538 -12.70 32.65 0.78
N ILE A 539 -13.66 32.90 1.68
CA ILE A 539 -13.54 32.57 3.09
C ILE A 539 -14.70 31.69 3.50
N VAL A 540 -14.40 30.45 3.92
CA VAL A 540 -15.40 29.62 4.63
C VAL A 540 -15.50 30.16 6.04
N ALA A 541 -16.48 31.05 6.24
CA ALA A 541 -16.57 31.84 7.45
C ALA A 541 -17.33 31.09 8.53
N HIS A 542 -16.68 30.92 9.68
CA HIS A 542 -17.25 30.42 10.93
C HIS A 542 -17.32 31.49 12.01
N ARG A 543 -16.94 32.74 11.69
CA ARG A 543 -16.86 33.85 12.63
C ARG A 543 -17.68 35.05 12.15
N LEU A 544 -18.27 35.70 13.10
CA LEU A 544 -19.11 36.87 12.87
C LEU A 544 -18.32 38.04 12.27
N SER A 545 -17.13 38.36 12.80
CA SER A 545 -16.29 39.46 12.32
C SER A 545 -15.94 39.33 10.84
N THR A 546 -15.54 38.14 10.42
CA THR A 546 -15.20 37.84 9.03
C THR A 546 -16.41 37.95 8.10
N ILE A 547 -17.59 37.53 8.58
CA ILE A 547 -18.82 37.65 7.81
C ILE A 547 -19.24 39.11 7.64
N GLN A 548 -19.11 39.92 8.69
CA GLN A 548 -19.49 41.31 8.68
C GLN A 548 -18.61 42.18 7.77
N GLU A 549 -17.30 41.86 7.70
CA GLU A 549 -16.34 42.58 6.89
C GLU A 549 -16.30 42.13 5.42
N ALA A 550 -17.09 41.14 5.04
CA ALA A 550 -17.12 40.64 3.67
C ALA A 550 -17.91 41.57 2.73
N ASP A 551 -17.34 41.81 1.54
CA ASP A 551 -18.01 42.59 0.48
C ASP A 551 -19.21 41.84 -0.09
N VAL A 552 -19.09 40.50 -0.15
CA VAL A 552 -20.13 39.60 -0.64
C VAL A 552 -20.26 38.41 0.31
N ILE A 553 -21.46 38.13 0.75
CA ILE A 553 -21.82 36.94 1.52
C ILE A 553 -22.61 36.02 0.61
N LEU A 554 -22.14 34.80 0.46
CA LEU A 554 -22.84 33.71 -0.23
C LEU A 554 -23.47 32.80 0.81
N VAL A 555 -24.77 32.76 0.83
CA VAL A 555 -25.54 31.89 1.74
C VAL A 555 -25.89 30.62 0.98
N MET A 556 -25.24 29.52 1.35
CA MET A 556 -25.43 28.21 0.73
C MET A 556 -26.34 27.33 1.57
N LYS A 557 -27.31 26.68 0.91
CA LYS A 557 -28.15 25.64 1.48
C LYS A 557 -28.44 24.58 0.42
N ASP A 558 -28.30 23.32 0.78
CA ASP A 558 -28.62 22.17 -0.09
C ASP A 558 -28.01 22.31 -1.51
N GLY A 559 -26.77 22.80 -1.60
CA GLY A 559 -26.01 22.95 -2.86
C GLY A 559 -26.35 24.18 -3.70
N HIS A 560 -27.26 25.05 -3.25
CA HIS A 560 -27.64 26.28 -3.95
C HIS A 560 -27.21 27.52 -3.20
N ILE A 561 -26.93 28.60 -3.92
CA ILE A 561 -26.87 29.95 -3.35
C ILE A 561 -28.28 30.43 -3.21
N ILE A 562 -28.80 30.47 -1.96
CA ILE A 562 -30.17 30.92 -1.67
C ILE A 562 -30.26 32.41 -1.44
N GLU A 563 -29.17 33.03 -0.98
CA GLU A 563 -29.08 34.48 -0.75
C GLU A 563 -27.69 34.97 -1.07
N GLN A 564 -27.59 36.16 -1.65
CA GLN A 564 -26.34 36.85 -1.93
C GLN A 564 -26.50 38.34 -1.63
N GLY A 565 -25.48 38.93 -1.00
CA GLY A 565 -25.46 40.35 -0.66
C GLY A 565 -24.39 40.69 0.35
N ASN A 566 -24.39 41.90 0.90
CA ASN A 566 -23.58 42.26 2.05
C ASN A 566 -24.35 42.04 3.36
N HIS A 567 -23.68 42.18 4.50
CA HIS A 567 -24.22 41.95 5.84
C HIS A 567 -25.53 42.73 6.08
N GLU A 568 -25.54 44.04 5.82
CA GLU A 568 -26.69 44.90 6.06
C GLU A 568 -27.89 44.52 5.18
N SER A 569 -27.65 44.31 3.88
CA SER A 569 -28.71 43.94 2.93
C SER A 569 -29.37 42.61 3.23
N LEU A 570 -28.56 41.63 3.69
CA LEU A 570 -29.06 40.29 4.01
C LEU A 570 -29.83 40.28 5.36
N LEU A 571 -29.41 41.06 6.34
CA LEU A 571 -30.16 41.24 7.58
C LEU A 571 -31.52 41.92 7.31
N ALA A 572 -31.52 42.95 6.47
CA ALA A 572 -32.75 43.68 6.11
C ALA A 572 -33.77 42.79 5.39
N LYS A 573 -33.32 41.79 4.62
CA LYS A 573 -34.19 40.79 3.96
C LYS A 573 -34.88 39.85 4.93
N ASN A 574 -34.40 39.74 6.18
CA ASN A 574 -34.91 38.85 7.21
C ASN A 574 -35.10 37.39 6.76
N GLY A 575 -34.20 36.95 5.88
CA GLY A 575 -34.21 35.64 5.24
C GLY A 575 -33.47 34.54 6.03
N PHE A 576 -32.88 33.58 5.32
CA PHE A 576 -32.14 32.49 5.94
C PHE A 576 -30.86 32.98 6.64
N TYR A 577 -30.18 33.95 6.04
CA TYR A 577 -28.98 34.58 6.64
C TYR A 577 -29.33 35.23 8.00
N ALA A 578 -30.37 36.02 8.06
CA ALA A 578 -30.79 36.66 9.31
C ALA A 578 -31.14 35.63 10.41
N LYS A 579 -31.80 34.53 10.03
CA LYS A 579 -32.07 33.41 10.96
C LYS A 579 -30.79 32.72 11.43
N LEU A 580 -29.87 32.44 10.53
CA LEU A 580 -28.57 31.84 10.85
C LEU A 580 -27.77 32.77 11.78
N TYR A 581 -27.70 34.04 11.45
CA TYR A 581 -27.05 35.08 12.26
C TYR A 581 -27.64 35.13 13.68
N ASN A 582 -28.94 35.25 13.81
CA ASN A 582 -29.61 35.34 15.10
C ASN A 582 -29.47 34.04 15.93
N SER A 583 -29.41 32.88 15.28
CA SER A 583 -29.26 31.60 15.99
C SER A 583 -27.84 31.29 16.46
N GLN A 584 -26.85 31.81 15.77
CA GLN A 584 -25.42 31.50 16.06
C GLN A 584 -24.69 32.65 16.77
N PHE A 585 -25.11 33.89 16.57
CA PHE A 585 -24.31 35.07 16.93
C PHE A 585 -25.10 36.16 17.70
N ALA A 586 -26.40 36.14 17.70
CA ALA A 586 -27.21 37.06 18.53
C ALA A 586 -27.50 36.40 19.88
N LEU A 587 -26.64 36.70 20.84
CA LEU A 587 -26.86 36.52 22.27
C LEU A 587 -27.36 37.85 22.86
#